data_87731c8ff6de87fde939d32e111d73c4
#
_entry.id   87731c8ff6de87fde939d32e111d73c4
#
_cell.length_a   1.000
_cell.length_b   1.000
_cell.length_c   1.000
_cell.angle_alpha   90.00
_cell.angle_beta   90.00
_cell.angle_gamma   90.00
#
_symmetry.space_group_name_H-M   'P 1'
#
loop_
_entity.id
_entity.type
_entity.pdbx_description
1 polymer ?
#
loop_
_entity_poly.entity_id
_entity_poly.type
_entity_poly.pdbx_seq_one_letter_code
_entity_poly.pdbx_strand_id
1 'polypeptide(L)'
;CLVGSEMCIRDRDKDKYLNEFSGGQITKLSLIRLLLSKPDLLILDEPTNHLDIKAIEWLEDYLKGYKGSIILVSHDRMFLDNVCNVIYDIEYGSLTRYSGNYSYFVKKKKEDYIRNLNDYERQQREIKRLQDIADRFRYKPTKAGMAMSKLKQIERMVLIDKPDKTNTKSFKINFSPDMNSYRDVLKVKNLSIGYDRELCKLSFEVERGDRLGIIGENGIGKSTLLKTIMGDVPVLGGKFVFGDRVNIGYFSQALDNLNYDNSIYDEIDKEFPRFTPNEIRTLLGAFEFSGEDVFKKIKDLSGGEKVRVSLCKILNKKPNVLILDEPTNHLDIIGKDTIERMLTSYKGTIIMVSHDRYLIKNVCNRLLVMEGGISTLYNYGYNEYLEKTRFNNMSNDNKVKIEKKKSTDCLLYTSPSPRDTE
;
A
#
# COMPACT_ATOMS: atom_id res chain seq x y z
N CYS A 1 -10.73 14.01 -27.81
CA CYS A 1 -10.12 13.37 -26.65
C CYS A 1 -10.25 11.86 -26.77
N LEU A 2 -9.14 11.17 -27.11
CA LEU A 2 -9.10 9.70 -27.24
C LEU A 2 -8.56 9.00 -25.98
N VAL A 3 -8.20 9.78 -24.97
CA VAL A 3 -7.77 9.31 -23.65
C VAL A 3 -8.91 9.67 -22.70
N GLY A 4 -9.40 8.69 -21.96
CA GLY A 4 -10.60 8.83 -21.12
C GLY A 4 -10.56 10.07 -20.24
N SER A 5 -11.72 10.61 -19.92
CA SER A 5 -11.94 11.87 -19.19
C SER A 5 -11.17 11.97 -17.85
N GLU A 6 -10.70 10.87 -17.35
CA GLU A 6 -10.10 10.73 -16.01
C GLU A 6 -8.60 11.03 -15.97
N MET A 7 -7.92 11.00 -17.13
CA MET A 7 -6.51 11.41 -17.24
C MET A 7 -6.35 12.77 -17.96
N CYS A 8 -7.44 13.37 -18.43
CA CYS A 8 -7.38 14.65 -19.12
C CYS A 8 -6.94 15.77 -18.17
N ILE A 9 -6.01 16.58 -18.65
CA ILE A 9 -5.75 17.91 -18.10
C ILE A 9 -7.08 18.66 -18.13
N ARG A 10 -7.47 19.29 -17.03
CA ARG A 10 -8.68 20.12 -16.98
C ARG A 10 -8.56 21.17 -18.06
N ASP A 11 -9.65 21.52 -18.73
CA ASP A 11 -9.66 22.52 -19.82
C ASP A 11 -8.96 23.85 -19.43
N ARG A 12 -8.91 24.16 -18.15
CA ARG A 12 -8.22 25.32 -17.57
C ARG A 12 -6.69 25.26 -17.64
N ASP A 13 -6.12 24.07 -17.86
CA ASP A 13 -4.68 23.81 -17.77
C ASP A 13 -4.05 23.67 -19.18
N LYS A 14 -4.82 23.81 -20.25
CA LYS A 14 -4.37 23.62 -21.63
C LYS A 14 -3.31 24.65 -22.07
N ASP A 15 -3.37 25.84 -21.52
CA ASP A 15 -2.52 26.97 -21.89
C ASP A 15 -1.35 27.18 -20.89
N LYS A 16 -1.19 26.29 -19.90
CA LYS A 16 -0.11 26.38 -18.92
C LYS A 16 1.21 25.85 -19.46
N TYR A 17 2.30 26.50 -19.08
CA TYR A 17 3.66 26.00 -19.32
C TYR A 17 3.99 24.85 -18.38
N LEU A 18 4.87 23.93 -18.80
CA LEU A 18 5.26 22.75 -18.03
C LEU A 18 5.82 23.06 -16.62
N ASN A 19 6.46 24.19 -16.44
CA ASN A 19 6.98 24.66 -15.15
C ASN A 19 5.88 25.10 -14.14
N GLU A 20 4.66 25.26 -14.60
CA GLU A 20 3.50 25.62 -13.75
C GLU A 20 2.75 24.39 -13.21
N PHE A 21 3.13 23.20 -13.69
CA PHE A 21 2.53 21.95 -13.25
C PHE A 21 3.23 21.38 -12.01
N SER A 22 2.45 20.74 -11.14
CA SER A 22 3.02 19.95 -10.03
C SER A 22 3.80 18.74 -10.54
N GLY A 23 4.77 18.22 -9.76
CA GLY A 23 5.55 17.05 -10.13
C GLY A 23 4.68 15.85 -10.54
N GLY A 24 3.60 15.59 -9.80
CA GLY A 24 2.66 14.51 -10.14
C GLY A 24 1.88 14.75 -11.44
N GLN A 25 1.59 15.99 -11.79
CA GLN A 25 0.96 16.33 -13.08
C GLN A 25 1.94 16.16 -14.25
N ILE A 26 3.21 16.53 -14.06
CA ILE A 26 4.27 16.31 -15.06
C ILE A 26 4.46 14.82 -15.32
N THR A 27 4.48 14.00 -14.26
CA THR A 27 4.57 12.53 -14.39
C THR A 27 3.39 11.96 -15.17
N LYS A 28 2.14 12.40 -14.90
CA LYS A 28 0.96 12.00 -15.65
C LYS A 28 1.08 12.37 -17.13
N LEU A 29 1.52 13.59 -17.45
CA LEU A 29 1.73 14.06 -18.83
C LEU A 29 2.79 13.24 -19.57
N SER A 30 3.92 12.97 -18.93
CA SER A 30 4.99 12.16 -19.50
C SER A 30 4.53 10.73 -19.78
N LEU A 31 3.74 10.15 -18.86
CA LEU A 31 3.15 8.83 -19.05
C LEU A 31 2.16 8.81 -20.24
N ILE A 32 1.26 9.79 -20.33
CA ILE A 32 0.33 9.90 -21.47
C ILE A 32 1.09 10.01 -22.79
N ARG A 33 2.12 10.85 -22.86
CA ARG A 33 2.96 11.00 -24.06
C ARG A 33 3.59 9.68 -24.46
N LEU A 34 4.14 8.93 -23.50
CA LEU A 34 4.76 7.61 -23.73
C LEU A 34 3.73 6.60 -24.26
N LEU A 35 2.54 6.53 -23.63
CA LEU A 35 1.49 5.60 -24.04
C LEU A 35 0.93 5.91 -25.42
N LEU A 36 0.85 7.18 -25.82
CA LEU A 36 0.41 7.60 -27.15
C LEU A 36 1.40 7.22 -28.25
N SER A 37 2.70 7.11 -27.96
CA SER A 37 3.72 6.71 -28.93
C SER A 37 3.65 5.21 -29.30
N LYS A 38 2.95 4.39 -28.52
CA LYS A 38 2.72 2.95 -28.73
C LYS A 38 3.98 2.16 -29.14
N PRO A 39 5.06 2.19 -28.37
CA PRO A 39 6.30 1.47 -28.66
C PRO A 39 6.08 -0.05 -28.61
N ASP A 40 6.88 -0.85 -29.30
CA ASP A 40 6.81 -2.32 -29.24
C ASP A 40 7.20 -2.87 -27.86
N LEU A 41 8.09 -2.18 -27.15
CA LEU A 41 8.51 -2.47 -25.76
C LEU A 41 8.28 -1.24 -24.88
N LEU A 42 7.46 -1.40 -23.86
CA LEU A 42 7.16 -0.40 -22.84
C LEU A 42 7.89 -0.76 -21.55
N ILE A 43 8.74 0.14 -21.07
CA ILE A 43 9.44 0.00 -19.77
C ILE A 43 8.91 1.06 -18.82
N LEU A 44 8.35 0.62 -17.68
CA LEU A 44 7.74 1.47 -16.67
C LEU A 44 8.39 1.22 -15.31
N ASP A 45 8.88 2.29 -14.68
CA ASP A 45 9.41 2.26 -13.32
C ASP A 45 8.47 3.06 -12.41
N GLU A 46 7.87 2.36 -11.43
CA GLU A 46 6.91 2.90 -10.46
C GLU A 46 5.82 3.80 -11.08
N PRO A 47 5.09 3.35 -12.12
CA PRO A 47 4.14 4.20 -12.84
C PRO A 47 2.91 4.59 -12.02
N THR A 48 2.66 3.91 -10.91
CA THR A 48 1.52 4.16 -10.01
C THR A 48 1.80 5.27 -8.99
N ASN A 49 3.08 5.68 -8.84
CA ASN A 49 3.44 6.75 -7.92
C ASN A 49 2.76 8.07 -8.31
N HIS A 50 2.21 8.75 -7.32
CA HIS A 50 1.47 10.02 -7.48
C HIS A 50 0.18 9.94 -8.32
N LEU A 51 -0.28 8.74 -8.68
CA LEU A 51 -1.57 8.54 -9.30
C LEU A 51 -2.65 8.32 -8.24
N ASP A 52 -3.85 8.85 -8.49
CA ASP A 52 -5.03 8.50 -7.71
C ASP A 52 -5.62 7.16 -8.18
N ILE A 53 -6.52 6.60 -7.39
CA ILE A 53 -7.09 5.26 -7.63
C ILE A 53 -7.71 5.16 -9.02
N LYS A 54 -8.44 6.18 -9.48
CA LYS A 54 -9.08 6.19 -10.82
C LYS A 54 -8.05 6.17 -11.95
N ALA A 55 -6.97 6.95 -11.82
CA ALA A 55 -5.90 6.97 -12.80
C ALA A 55 -5.15 5.63 -12.85
N ILE A 56 -4.97 4.96 -11.70
CA ILE A 56 -4.37 3.63 -11.64
C ILE A 56 -5.28 2.60 -12.34
N GLU A 57 -6.58 2.60 -12.07
CA GLU A 57 -7.55 1.70 -12.70
C GLU A 57 -7.58 1.89 -14.23
N TRP A 58 -7.58 3.15 -14.68
CA TRP A 58 -7.48 3.46 -16.11
C TRP A 58 -6.18 2.92 -16.72
N LEU A 59 -5.03 3.09 -16.04
CA LEU A 59 -3.75 2.60 -16.52
C LEU A 59 -3.73 1.06 -16.60
N GLU A 60 -4.30 0.37 -15.61
CA GLU A 60 -4.46 -1.09 -15.63
C GLU A 60 -5.24 -1.56 -16.86
N ASP A 61 -6.38 -0.93 -17.14
CA ASP A 61 -7.21 -1.31 -18.27
C ASP A 61 -6.53 -1.04 -19.61
N TYR A 62 -5.78 0.08 -19.71
CA TYR A 62 -4.96 0.38 -20.88
C TYR A 62 -3.88 -0.67 -21.11
N LEU A 63 -3.11 -1.02 -20.06
CA LEU A 63 -2.00 -1.97 -20.14
C LEU A 63 -2.47 -3.40 -20.41
N LYS A 64 -3.64 -3.81 -19.90
CA LYS A 64 -4.26 -5.11 -20.26
C LYS A 64 -4.56 -5.23 -21.75
N GLY A 65 -4.92 -4.13 -22.39
CA GLY A 65 -5.19 -4.07 -23.84
C GLY A 65 -3.96 -3.82 -24.70
N TYR A 66 -2.78 -3.63 -24.09
CA TYR A 66 -1.56 -3.30 -24.84
C TYR A 66 -1.02 -4.50 -25.62
N LYS A 67 -0.72 -4.27 -26.90
CA LYS A 67 -0.27 -5.35 -27.82
C LYS A 67 1.23 -5.62 -27.78
N GLY A 68 2.03 -4.64 -27.33
CA GLY A 68 3.49 -4.78 -27.20
C GLY A 68 3.90 -5.49 -25.92
N SER A 69 5.21 -5.65 -25.73
CA SER A 69 5.79 -6.20 -24.51
C SER A 69 5.88 -5.12 -23.43
N ILE A 70 5.64 -5.50 -22.16
CA ILE A 70 5.73 -4.58 -21.03
C ILE A 70 6.73 -5.12 -20.02
N ILE A 71 7.68 -4.29 -19.61
CA ILE A 71 8.54 -4.53 -18.44
C ILE A 71 8.14 -3.48 -17.39
N LEU A 72 7.78 -3.95 -16.19
CA LEU A 72 7.19 -3.13 -15.15
C LEU A 72 7.90 -3.36 -13.82
N VAL A 73 8.30 -2.29 -13.15
CA VAL A 73 8.73 -2.29 -11.74
C VAL A 73 7.66 -1.55 -10.95
N SER A 74 7.11 -2.16 -9.91
CA SER A 74 6.12 -1.51 -9.05
C SER A 74 6.06 -2.12 -7.65
N HIS A 75 5.73 -1.29 -6.67
CA HIS A 75 5.38 -1.67 -5.31
C HIS A 75 3.85 -1.72 -5.05
N ASP A 76 3.03 -1.51 -6.08
CA ASP A 76 1.58 -1.68 -6.01
C ASP A 76 1.20 -3.15 -6.32
N ARG A 77 0.88 -3.89 -5.25
CA ARG A 77 0.53 -5.33 -5.34
C ARG A 77 -0.70 -5.61 -6.19
N MET A 78 -1.74 -4.76 -6.11
CA MET A 78 -2.94 -4.91 -6.92
C MET A 78 -2.67 -4.64 -8.40
N PHE A 79 -1.87 -3.62 -8.68
CA PHE A 79 -1.45 -3.29 -10.03
C PHE A 79 -0.66 -4.44 -10.68
N LEU A 80 0.33 -4.98 -9.96
CA LEU A 80 1.09 -6.16 -10.42
C LEU A 80 0.18 -7.37 -10.65
N ASP A 81 -0.77 -7.61 -9.76
CA ASP A 81 -1.70 -8.74 -9.84
C ASP A 81 -2.64 -8.65 -11.05
N ASN A 82 -3.06 -7.43 -11.39
CA ASN A 82 -4.00 -7.16 -12.48
C ASN A 82 -3.34 -7.08 -13.86
N VAL A 83 -2.06 -6.68 -13.95
CA VAL A 83 -1.36 -6.39 -15.23
C VAL A 83 -0.35 -7.46 -15.59
N CYS A 84 0.41 -8.00 -14.60
CA CYS A 84 1.52 -8.90 -14.88
C CYS A 84 1.08 -10.35 -14.99
N ASN A 85 1.63 -11.07 -15.96
CA ASN A 85 1.48 -12.51 -16.15
C ASN A 85 2.76 -13.31 -15.87
N VAL A 86 3.88 -12.62 -15.67
CA VAL A 86 5.18 -13.17 -15.26
C VAL A 86 5.80 -12.22 -14.26
N ILE A 87 6.31 -12.76 -13.15
CA ILE A 87 7.06 -12.01 -12.13
C ILE A 87 8.51 -12.49 -12.12
N TYR A 88 9.43 -11.54 -12.13
CA TYR A 88 10.84 -11.77 -11.88
C TYR A 88 11.19 -11.26 -10.48
N ASP A 89 11.64 -12.17 -9.63
CA ASP A 89 12.06 -11.87 -8.26
C ASP A 89 13.58 -11.77 -8.21
N ILE A 90 14.09 -10.63 -7.77
CA ILE A 90 15.52 -10.35 -7.67
C ILE A 90 15.89 -10.30 -6.20
N GLU A 91 16.54 -11.34 -5.70
CA GLU A 91 17.02 -11.41 -4.32
C GLU A 91 18.46 -11.92 -4.26
N TYR A 92 19.29 -11.31 -3.42
CA TYR A 92 20.68 -11.73 -3.15
C TYR A 92 21.50 -12.00 -4.43
N GLY A 93 21.29 -11.19 -5.47
CA GLY A 93 22.01 -11.33 -6.75
C GLY A 93 21.51 -12.48 -7.62
N SER A 94 20.45 -13.16 -7.24
CA SER A 94 19.78 -14.20 -8.03
C SER A 94 18.48 -13.69 -8.65
N LEU A 95 18.16 -14.19 -9.85
CA LEU A 95 16.94 -13.86 -10.58
C LEU A 95 16.09 -15.12 -10.71
N THR A 96 14.90 -15.11 -10.12
CA THR A 96 13.96 -16.24 -10.21
C THR A 96 12.70 -15.82 -10.96
N ARG A 97 12.31 -16.63 -11.97
CA ARG A 97 11.13 -16.39 -12.79
C ARG A 97 9.93 -17.19 -12.27
N TYR A 98 8.81 -16.50 -12.06
CA TYR A 98 7.52 -17.10 -11.72
C TYR A 98 6.50 -16.80 -12.83
N SER A 99 5.92 -17.85 -13.42
CA SER A 99 4.91 -17.73 -14.48
C SER A 99 3.53 -17.67 -13.85
N GLY A 100 3.04 -16.46 -13.63
CA GLY A 100 1.76 -16.15 -12.99
C GLY A 100 1.72 -14.70 -12.53
N ASN A 101 0.58 -14.30 -11.98
CA ASN A 101 0.39 -12.98 -11.40
C ASN A 101 1.05 -12.85 -10.01
N TYR A 102 0.92 -11.68 -9.38
CA TYR A 102 1.55 -11.41 -8.08
C TYR A 102 1.02 -12.34 -6.96
N SER A 103 -0.26 -12.62 -6.91
CA SER A 103 -0.87 -13.54 -5.93
C SER A 103 -0.30 -14.96 -6.08
N TYR A 104 -0.14 -15.45 -7.31
CA TYR A 104 0.50 -16.73 -7.58
C TYR A 104 1.97 -16.74 -7.14
N PHE A 105 2.72 -15.69 -7.45
CA PHE A 105 4.11 -15.53 -7.04
C PHE A 105 4.27 -15.64 -5.50
N VAL A 106 3.48 -14.88 -4.74
CA VAL A 106 3.55 -14.89 -3.25
C VAL A 106 3.28 -16.29 -2.70
N LYS A 107 2.26 -16.98 -3.23
CA LYS A 107 1.94 -18.35 -2.82
C LYS A 107 3.08 -19.30 -3.14
N LYS A 108 3.59 -19.24 -4.37
CA LYS A 108 4.65 -20.14 -4.86
C LYS A 108 5.97 -19.92 -4.11
N LYS A 109 6.37 -18.67 -3.89
CA LYS A 109 7.57 -18.33 -3.12
C LYS A 109 7.50 -18.89 -1.70
N LYS A 110 6.33 -18.83 -1.05
CA LYS A 110 6.11 -19.42 0.27
C LYS A 110 6.21 -20.95 0.25
N GLU A 111 5.65 -21.60 -0.75
CA GLU A 111 5.77 -23.06 -0.94
C GLU A 111 7.23 -23.47 -1.15
N ASP A 112 7.95 -22.77 -2.02
CA ASP A 112 9.36 -23.02 -2.31
C ASP A 112 10.25 -22.81 -1.09
N TYR A 113 9.99 -21.77 -0.29
CA TYR A 113 10.68 -21.55 0.98
C TYR A 113 10.49 -22.72 1.96
N ILE A 114 9.24 -23.18 2.15
CA ILE A 114 8.93 -24.31 3.02
C ILE A 114 9.63 -25.59 2.53
N ARG A 115 9.61 -25.83 1.22
CA ARG A 115 10.30 -26.98 0.63
C ARG A 115 11.80 -26.92 0.89
N ASN A 116 12.44 -25.80 0.58
CA ASN A 116 13.87 -25.62 0.76
C ASN A 116 14.28 -25.74 2.24
N LEU A 117 13.46 -25.25 3.16
CA LEU A 117 13.68 -25.39 4.59
C LEU A 117 13.62 -26.86 5.04
N ASN A 118 12.62 -27.61 4.56
CA ASN A 118 12.49 -29.03 4.85
C ASN A 118 13.68 -29.85 4.27
N ASP A 119 14.14 -29.51 3.07
CA ASP A 119 15.28 -30.16 2.44
C ASP A 119 16.58 -29.86 3.20
N TYR A 120 16.79 -28.61 3.64
CA TYR A 120 17.89 -28.22 4.51
C TYR A 120 17.86 -28.99 5.85
N GLU A 121 16.72 -29.02 6.54
CA GLU A 121 16.60 -29.75 7.82
C GLU A 121 16.81 -31.26 7.65
N ARG A 122 16.35 -31.83 6.56
CA ARG A 122 16.58 -33.25 6.23
C ARG A 122 18.08 -33.53 6.04
N GLN A 123 18.76 -32.66 5.27
CA GLN A 123 20.21 -32.79 5.07
C GLN A 123 20.98 -32.61 6.38
N GLN A 124 20.63 -31.63 7.21
CA GLN A 124 21.29 -31.42 8.50
C GLN A 124 21.13 -32.64 9.46
N ARG A 125 19.95 -33.25 9.48
CA ARG A 125 19.70 -34.50 10.22
C ARG A 125 20.56 -35.64 9.72
N GLU A 126 20.72 -35.79 8.42
CA GLU A 126 21.57 -36.84 7.82
C GLU A 126 23.06 -36.58 8.09
N ILE A 127 23.53 -35.33 7.97
CA ILE A 127 24.91 -34.94 8.32
C ILE A 127 25.19 -35.27 9.78
N LYS A 128 24.32 -34.90 10.71
CA LYS A 128 24.45 -35.19 12.12
C LYS A 128 24.50 -36.70 12.38
N ARG A 129 23.61 -37.47 11.74
CA ARG A 129 23.62 -38.96 11.86
C ARG A 129 24.93 -39.56 11.40
N LEU A 130 25.47 -39.10 10.28
CA LEU A 130 26.76 -39.59 9.75
C LEU A 130 27.93 -39.19 10.65
N GLN A 131 27.92 -37.98 11.23
CA GLN A 131 28.90 -37.54 12.23
C GLN A 131 28.85 -38.37 13.48
N ASP A 132 27.66 -38.60 14.06
CA ASP A 132 27.48 -39.43 15.27
C ASP A 132 28.02 -40.87 15.05
N ILE A 133 27.83 -41.44 13.87
CA ILE A 133 28.38 -42.74 13.48
C ILE A 133 29.90 -42.66 13.40
N ALA A 134 30.45 -41.63 12.74
CA ALA A 134 31.88 -41.47 12.60
C ALA A 134 32.56 -41.31 13.99
N ASP A 135 32.00 -40.46 14.87
CA ASP A 135 32.54 -40.23 16.22
C ASP A 135 32.49 -41.47 17.11
N ARG A 136 31.41 -42.26 17.02
CA ARG A 136 31.26 -43.52 17.80
C ARG A 136 32.31 -44.55 17.41
N PHE A 137 32.75 -44.59 16.15
CA PHE A 137 33.69 -45.59 15.65
C PHE A 137 35.12 -45.07 15.46
N ARG A 138 35.37 -43.77 15.59
CA ARG A 138 36.66 -43.11 15.36
C ARG A 138 37.80 -43.75 16.18
N TYR A 139 37.52 -44.11 17.43
CA TYR A 139 38.52 -44.66 18.34
C TYR A 139 38.60 -46.19 18.36
N LYS A 140 37.84 -46.89 17.50
CA LYS A 140 37.89 -48.36 17.41
C LYS A 140 38.77 -48.79 16.19
N PRO A 141 39.96 -49.40 16.40
CA PRO A 141 40.88 -49.66 15.31
C PRO A 141 40.26 -50.48 14.16
N THR A 142 39.43 -51.48 14.46
CA THR A 142 38.75 -52.34 13.49
C THR A 142 37.64 -51.61 12.68
N LYS A 143 37.19 -50.43 13.12
CA LYS A 143 36.10 -49.69 12.48
C LYS A 143 36.50 -48.25 12.03
N ALA A 144 37.79 -47.89 12.20
CA ALA A 144 38.31 -46.58 11.79
C ALA A 144 38.09 -46.29 10.29
N GLY A 145 38.23 -47.32 9.42
CA GLY A 145 37.93 -47.18 7.97
C GLY A 145 36.46 -46.81 7.68
N MET A 146 35.54 -47.37 8.46
CA MET A 146 34.11 -47.03 8.35
C MET A 146 33.84 -45.56 8.79
N ALA A 147 34.47 -45.09 9.86
CA ALA A 147 34.38 -43.73 10.30
C ALA A 147 34.87 -42.74 9.22
N MET A 148 36.06 -43.02 8.63
CA MET A 148 36.62 -42.22 7.55
C MET A 148 35.73 -42.19 6.30
N SER A 149 35.10 -43.34 5.95
CA SER A 149 34.15 -43.40 4.84
C SER A 149 32.94 -42.52 5.04
N LYS A 150 32.42 -42.41 6.30
CA LYS A 150 31.28 -41.53 6.62
C LYS A 150 31.65 -40.06 6.57
N LEU A 151 32.84 -39.69 7.03
CA LEU A 151 33.34 -38.31 6.90
C LEU A 151 33.52 -37.90 5.44
N LYS A 152 34.12 -38.77 4.60
CA LYS A 152 34.22 -38.55 3.13
C LYS A 152 32.85 -38.44 2.48
N GLN A 153 31.84 -39.15 2.96
CA GLN A 153 30.47 -39.01 2.47
C GLN A 153 29.91 -37.63 2.73
N ILE A 154 30.16 -37.06 3.94
CA ILE A 154 29.74 -35.68 4.28
C ILE A 154 30.49 -34.66 3.41
N GLU A 155 31.80 -34.79 3.23
CA GLU A 155 32.62 -33.90 2.39
C GLU A 155 32.17 -33.84 0.93
N ARG A 156 31.60 -34.96 0.42
CA ARG A 156 31.09 -35.03 -0.94
C ARG A 156 29.66 -34.55 -1.12
N MET A 157 28.97 -34.26 -0.02
CA MET A 157 27.60 -33.72 -0.09
C MET A 157 27.63 -32.28 -0.59
N VAL A 158 26.80 -31.98 -1.57
CA VAL A 158 26.49 -30.58 -1.94
C VAL A 158 25.68 -30.01 -0.79
N LEU A 159 26.25 -29.07 -0.06
CA LEU A 159 25.57 -28.44 1.06
C LEU A 159 24.44 -27.52 0.54
N ILE A 160 23.28 -27.68 1.14
CA ILE A 160 22.14 -26.79 0.93
C ILE A 160 22.30 -25.65 1.92
N ASP A 161 22.34 -24.43 1.41
CA ASP A 161 22.36 -23.25 2.26
C ASP A 161 21.03 -23.12 2.99
N LYS A 162 21.13 -22.68 4.26
CA LYS A 162 19.93 -22.42 5.03
C LYS A 162 19.15 -21.30 4.33
N PRO A 163 17.90 -21.55 3.90
CA PRO A 163 17.11 -20.48 3.28
C PRO A 163 16.97 -19.35 4.29
N ASP A 164 17.31 -18.14 3.84
CA ASP A 164 17.16 -16.96 4.68
C ASP A 164 15.70 -16.88 5.12
N LYS A 165 15.50 -16.55 6.40
CA LYS A 165 14.15 -16.33 6.89
C LYS A 165 13.56 -15.20 6.07
N THR A 166 12.65 -15.53 5.13
CA THR A 166 11.73 -14.52 4.64
C THR A 166 11.23 -13.79 5.86
N ASN A 167 11.25 -12.46 5.85
CA ASN A 167 10.89 -11.61 7.00
C ASN A 167 9.41 -11.78 7.41
N THR A 168 9.00 -13.02 7.60
CA THR A 168 7.72 -13.42 8.21
C THR A 168 7.84 -13.46 9.73
N LYS A 169 8.67 -12.60 10.32
CA LYS A 169 8.59 -12.42 11.78
C LYS A 169 7.18 -11.91 12.05
N SER A 170 6.35 -12.79 12.58
CA SER A 170 5.01 -12.41 13.01
C SER A 170 5.14 -11.21 13.94
N PHE A 171 4.59 -10.10 13.52
CA PHE A 171 4.50 -8.89 14.32
C PHE A 171 3.72 -9.27 15.60
N LYS A 172 4.43 -9.41 16.73
CA LYS A 172 3.84 -9.93 17.99
C LYS A 172 3.44 -8.82 18.96
N ILE A 173 3.63 -7.55 18.60
CA ILE A 173 3.24 -6.47 19.50
C ILE A 173 1.76 -6.17 19.28
N ASN A 174 1.01 -6.27 20.37
CA ASN A 174 -0.41 -5.96 20.40
C ASN A 174 -0.55 -4.49 20.81
N PHE A 175 -0.78 -3.60 19.84
CA PHE A 175 -1.05 -2.19 20.10
C PHE A 175 -2.51 -2.03 20.52
N SER A 176 -2.74 -2.12 21.83
CA SER A 176 -4.05 -1.82 22.40
C SER A 176 -4.01 -0.42 23.00
N PRO A 177 -5.07 0.37 22.83
CA PRO A 177 -5.20 1.66 23.49
C PRO A 177 -5.13 1.51 25.01
N ASP A 178 -4.57 2.50 25.72
CA ASP A 178 -4.59 2.53 27.19
C ASP A 178 -6.00 2.70 27.73
N MET A 179 -6.82 3.51 27.06
CA MET A 179 -8.22 3.77 27.39
C MET A 179 -9.08 3.71 26.14
N ASN A 180 -10.28 3.18 26.28
CA ASN A 180 -11.28 3.26 25.21
C ASN A 180 -11.91 4.65 25.17
N SER A 181 -12.11 5.19 23.97
CA SER A 181 -12.96 6.37 23.74
C SER A 181 -14.43 6.05 24.04
N TYR A 182 -15.27 7.06 24.20
CA TYR A 182 -16.72 6.85 24.13
C TYR A 182 -17.14 6.38 22.72
N ARG A 183 -18.46 6.09 22.57
CA ARG A 183 -18.99 5.58 21.30
C ARG A 183 -18.74 6.55 20.16
N ASP A 184 -19.06 7.83 20.34
CA ASP A 184 -18.89 8.86 19.35
C ASP A 184 -17.43 9.37 19.41
N VAL A 185 -16.67 9.16 18.32
CA VAL A 185 -15.26 9.56 18.22
C VAL A 185 -15.10 10.89 17.53
N LEU A 186 -15.78 11.10 16.39
CA LEU A 186 -15.70 12.33 15.61
C LEU A 186 -17.05 12.56 14.92
N LYS A 187 -17.60 13.77 15.09
CA LYS A 187 -18.77 14.25 14.36
C LYS A 187 -18.42 15.47 13.53
N VAL A 188 -18.64 15.37 12.23
CA VAL A 188 -18.39 16.45 11.25
C VAL A 188 -19.72 16.86 10.65
N LYS A 189 -20.07 18.15 10.73
CA LYS A 189 -21.33 18.70 10.21
C LYS A 189 -21.08 19.89 9.31
N ASN A 190 -21.42 19.73 8.03
CA ASN A 190 -21.28 20.77 7.00
C ASN A 190 -19.91 21.44 6.99
N LEU A 191 -18.86 20.68 7.28
CA LEU A 191 -17.49 21.20 7.35
C LEU A 191 -17.01 21.57 5.96
N SER A 192 -16.70 22.86 5.76
CA SER A 192 -16.07 23.37 4.55
C SER A 192 -14.57 23.46 4.78
N ILE A 193 -13.80 22.77 3.97
CA ILE A 193 -12.34 22.70 4.03
C ILE A 193 -11.70 23.40 2.85
N GLY A 194 -10.53 23.99 3.05
CA GLY A 194 -9.76 24.68 2.02
C GLY A 194 -8.74 25.64 2.64
N TYR A 195 -8.06 26.38 1.79
CA TYR A 195 -7.16 27.47 2.19
C TYR A 195 -7.84 28.81 1.88
N ASP A 196 -7.66 29.36 0.66
CA ASP A 196 -8.28 30.62 0.24
C ASP A 196 -9.68 30.40 -0.37
N ARG A 197 -10.00 29.18 -0.77
CA ARG A 197 -11.29 28.78 -1.35
C ARG A 197 -11.76 27.46 -0.80
N GLU A 198 -13.05 27.27 -0.75
CA GLU A 198 -13.67 25.98 -0.42
C GLU A 198 -13.29 24.92 -1.47
N LEU A 199 -12.70 23.81 -0.99
CA LEU A 199 -12.36 22.65 -1.82
C LEU A 199 -13.46 21.61 -1.78
N CYS A 200 -14.00 21.34 -0.59
CA CYS A 200 -15.03 20.32 -0.39
C CYS A 200 -15.85 20.63 0.86
N LYS A 201 -17.13 20.24 0.82
CA LYS A 201 -18.03 20.29 1.97
C LYS A 201 -18.39 18.88 2.43
N LEU A 202 -18.28 18.62 3.74
CA LEU A 202 -18.29 17.29 4.31
C LEU A 202 -19.23 17.17 5.50
N SER A 203 -19.93 16.02 5.58
CA SER A 203 -20.69 15.64 6.79
C SER A 203 -20.56 14.14 6.97
N PHE A 204 -19.99 13.71 8.10
CA PHE A 204 -19.85 12.29 8.44
C PHE A 204 -19.65 12.11 9.94
N GLU A 205 -19.83 10.88 10.40
CA GLU A 205 -19.64 10.51 11.80
C GLU A 205 -18.78 9.24 11.87
N VAL A 206 -17.88 9.21 12.88
CA VAL A 206 -16.99 8.08 13.16
C VAL A 206 -17.27 7.59 14.56
N GLU A 207 -17.56 6.29 14.67
CA GLU A 207 -17.77 5.62 15.96
C GLU A 207 -16.51 4.87 16.40
N ARG A 208 -16.46 4.50 17.68
CA ARG A 208 -15.37 3.69 18.23
C ARG A 208 -15.27 2.33 17.52
N GLY A 209 -14.06 2.01 17.05
CA GLY A 209 -13.77 0.78 16.33
C GLY A 209 -13.98 0.88 14.83
N ASP A 210 -14.49 2.01 14.31
CA ASP A 210 -14.54 2.27 12.89
C ASP A 210 -13.14 2.35 12.28
N ARG A 211 -13.04 1.87 11.06
CA ARG A 211 -11.84 1.93 10.23
C ARG A 211 -12.20 2.62 8.93
N LEU A 212 -12.17 3.95 8.97
CA LEU A 212 -12.59 4.82 7.87
C LEU A 212 -11.45 5.06 6.90
N GLY A 213 -11.60 4.61 5.65
CA GLY A 213 -10.74 4.98 4.53
C GLY A 213 -11.27 6.20 3.80
N ILE A 214 -10.44 7.21 3.58
CA ILE A 214 -10.77 8.41 2.81
C ILE A 214 -10.11 8.30 1.45
N ILE A 215 -10.91 8.28 0.39
CA ILE A 215 -10.47 8.14 -0.99
C ILE A 215 -11.01 9.27 -1.86
N GLY A 216 -10.30 9.59 -2.94
CA GLY A 216 -10.70 10.64 -3.89
C GLY A 216 -9.54 11.09 -4.74
N GLU A 217 -9.81 11.93 -5.72
CA GLU A 217 -8.81 12.47 -6.65
C GLU A 217 -7.71 13.26 -5.94
N ASN A 218 -6.56 13.38 -6.60
CA ASN A 218 -5.47 14.21 -6.10
C ASN A 218 -5.87 15.69 -6.11
N GLY A 219 -5.53 16.39 -5.01
CA GLY A 219 -5.84 17.81 -4.85
C GLY A 219 -7.28 18.12 -4.43
N ILE A 220 -8.13 17.11 -4.17
CA ILE A 220 -9.52 17.33 -3.71
C ILE A 220 -9.65 17.78 -2.27
N GLY A 221 -8.53 17.73 -1.50
CA GLY A 221 -8.52 18.19 -0.11
C GLY A 221 -8.46 17.08 0.95
N LYS A 222 -8.06 15.84 0.61
CA LYS A 222 -7.94 14.72 1.59
C LYS A 222 -7.02 15.06 2.76
N SER A 223 -5.78 15.41 2.48
CA SER A 223 -4.81 15.84 3.53
C SER A 223 -5.21 17.13 4.19
N THR A 224 -5.88 18.05 3.46
CA THR A 224 -6.43 19.28 4.03
C THR A 224 -7.51 18.98 5.07
N LEU A 225 -8.36 17.99 4.83
CA LEU A 225 -9.35 17.51 5.79
C LEU A 225 -8.67 17.03 7.08
N LEU A 226 -7.64 16.19 6.98
CA LEU A 226 -6.92 15.71 8.17
C LEU A 226 -6.24 16.85 8.92
N LYS A 227 -5.57 17.76 8.22
CA LYS A 227 -4.96 18.96 8.82
C LYS A 227 -5.98 19.89 9.47
N THR A 228 -7.15 20.08 8.85
CA THR A 228 -8.23 20.88 9.45
C THR A 228 -8.75 20.23 10.73
N ILE A 229 -8.95 18.93 10.76
CA ILE A 229 -9.37 18.18 11.95
C ILE A 229 -8.30 18.22 13.05
N MET A 230 -7.01 18.24 12.68
CA MET A 230 -5.90 18.36 13.62
C MET A 230 -5.70 19.82 14.13
N GLY A 231 -6.32 20.80 13.49
CA GLY A 231 -6.21 22.22 13.84
C GLY A 231 -5.08 22.98 13.16
N ASP A 232 -4.35 22.33 12.24
CA ASP A 232 -3.24 22.95 11.48
C ASP A 232 -3.75 23.91 10.40
N VAL A 233 -4.99 23.70 9.92
CA VAL A 233 -5.65 24.52 8.90
C VAL A 233 -6.98 25.03 9.46
N PRO A 234 -7.29 26.34 9.35
CA PRO A 234 -8.52 26.90 9.86
C PRO A 234 -9.75 26.35 9.12
N VAL A 235 -10.87 26.23 9.84
CA VAL A 235 -12.17 25.85 9.30
C VAL A 235 -12.76 27.02 8.52
N LEU A 236 -13.13 26.81 7.25
CA LEU A 236 -13.80 27.84 6.44
C LEU A 236 -15.31 27.94 6.73
N GLY A 237 -15.93 26.84 7.20
CA GLY A 237 -17.35 26.82 7.56
C GLY A 237 -17.75 25.49 8.18
N GLY A 238 -18.91 25.45 8.81
CA GLY A 238 -19.40 24.28 9.53
C GLY A 238 -18.69 24.04 10.87
N LYS A 239 -18.72 22.81 11.35
CA LYS A 239 -18.08 22.43 12.62
C LYS A 239 -17.74 20.95 12.69
N PHE A 240 -16.73 20.63 13.47
CA PHE A 240 -16.45 19.27 13.90
C PHE A 240 -16.26 19.23 15.42
N VAL A 241 -16.51 18.07 16.01
CA VAL A 241 -16.34 17.84 17.45
C VAL A 241 -15.80 16.44 17.66
N PHE A 242 -14.71 16.34 18.42
CA PHE A 242 -14.26 15.06 18.97
C PHE A 242 -15.09 14.66 20.18
N GLY A 243 -15.32 13.36 20.32
CA GLY A 243 -15.95 12.80 21.51
C GLY A 243 -15.03 12.86 22.74
N ASP A 244 -15.61 12.54 23.89
CA ASP A 244 -14.85 12.50 25.15
C ASP A 244 -13.82 11.36 25.16
N ARG A 245 -12.72 11.56 25.88
CA ARG A 245 -11.61 10.60 26.04
C ARG A 245 -10.96 10.16 24.71
N VAL A 246 -11.02 11.00 23.69
CA VAL A 246 -10.31 10.78 22.45
C VAL A 246 -8.84 11.15 22.63
N ASN A 247 -7.95 10.16 22.42
CA ASN A 247 -6.49 10.34 22.39
C ASN A 247 -6.01 10.01 20.98
N ILE A 248 -5.49 11.01 20.26
CA ILE A 248 -5.17 10.92 18.83
C ILE A 248 -3.69 10.65 18.64
N GLY A 249 -3.38 9.63 17.83
CA GLY A 249 -2.07 9.46 17.22
C GLY A 249 -2.14 9.92 15.75
N TYR A 250 -1.46 11.02 15.42
CA TYR A 250 -1.44 11.55 14.08
C TYR A 250 -0.13 11.23 13.36
N PHE A 251 -0.25 10.61 12.18
CA PHE A 251 0.84 10.36 11.26
C PHE A 251 0.72 11.32 10.07
N SER A 252 1.66 12.27 9.99
CA SER A 252 1.80 13.22 8.88
C SER A 252 2.70 12.65 7.79
N GLN A 253 2.35 12.88 6.54
CA GLN A 253 3.20 12.54 5.40
C GLN A 253 4.58 13.23 5.44
N ALA A 254 4.67 14.41 6.07
CA ALA A 254 5.93 15.17 6.17
C ALA A 254 6.91 14.60 7.20
N LEU A 255 6.50 13.63 8.04
CA LEU A 255 7.33 13.02 9.10
C LEU A 255 7.92 14.05 10.10
N ASP A 256 7.17 15.12 10.36
CA ASP A 256 7.61 16.26 11.21
C ASP A 256 7.87 15.87 12.67
N ASN A 257 7.47 14.67 13.08
CA ASN A 257 7.64 14.15 14.43
C ASN A 257 9.01 13.50 14.68
N LEU A 258 9.94 13.52 13.73
CA LEU A 258 11.28 12.92 13.83
C LEU A 258 12.38 13.98 13.91
N ASN A 259 13.34 13.76 14.82
CA ASN A 259 14.58 14.54 14.84
C ASN A 259 15.66 13.82 14.01
N TYR A 260 16.02 14.40 12.87
CA TYR A 260 16.93 13.80 11.88
C TYR A 260 18.37 13.62 12.36
N ASP A 261 18.79 14.34 13.40
CA ASP A 261 20.15 14.23 13.96
C ASP A 261 20.31 13.13 15.01
N ASN A 262 19.20 12.63 15.56
CA ASN A 262 19.21 11.53 16.52
C ASN A 262 19.46 10.18 15.83
N SER A 263 20.00 9.20 16.59
CA SER A 263 19.89 7.78 16.19
C SER A 263 18.45 7.29 16.39
N ILE A 264 18.10 6.16 15.79
CA ILE A 264 16.79 5.51 16.01
C ILE A 264 16.61 5.22 17.49
N TYR A 265 17.65 4.69 18.14
CA TYR A 265 17.63 4.39 19.56
C TYR A 265 17.39 5.64 20.41
N ASP A 266 18.18 6.70 20.19
CA ASP A 266 18.08 7.96 20.95
C ASP A 266 16.73 8.64 20.78
N GLU A 267 16.15 8.52 19.59
CA GLU A 267 14.83 9.09 19.28
C GLU A 267 13.72 8.43 20.12
N ILE A 268 13.78 7.12 20.29
CA ILE A 268 12.83 6.38 21.10
C ILE A 268 13.12 6.57 22.59
N ASP A 269 14.39 6.57 23.00
CA ASP A 269 14.79 6.76 24.40
C ASP A 269 14.35 8.14 24.93
N LYS A 270 14.56 9.20 24.15
CA LYS A 270 14.11 10.56 24.50
C LYS A 270 12.58 10.68 24.61
N GLU A 271 11.84 9.99 23.74
CA GLU A 271 10.38 10.01 23.77
C GLU A 271 9.80 9.19 24.92
N PHE A 272 10.47 8.08 25.31
CA PHE A 272 10.03 7.15 26.32
C PHE A 272 11.09 6.89 27.40
N PRO A 273 11.45 7.89 28.21
CA PRO A 273 12.58 7.80 29.15
C PRO A 273 12.38 6.80 30.29
N ARG A 274 11.20 6.18 30.39
CA ARG A 274 10.91 5.11 31.37
C ARG A 274 11.20 3.71 30.86
N PHE A 275 11.53 3.59 29.57
CA PHE A 275 11.83 2.28 28.98
C PHE A 275 13.25 1.86 29.30
N THR A 276 13.40 0.58 29.60
CA THR A 276 14.73 -0.03 29.73
C THR A 276 15.35 -0.22 28.34
N PRO A 277 16.69 -0.29 28.23
CA PRO A 277 17.37 -0.56 26.96
C PRO A 277 16.87 -1.83 26.25
N ASN A 278 16.48 -2.85 27.00
CA ASN A 278 15.93 -4.09 26.43
C ASN A 278 14.53 -3.90 25.86
N GLU A 279 13.70 -3.11 26.51
CA GLU A 279 12.35 -2.77 26.00
C GLU A 279 12.44 -1.97 24.71
N ILE A 280 13.34 -0.97 24.63
CA ILE A 280 13.59 -0.19 23.41
C ILE A 280 14.05 -1.10 22.26
N ARG A 281 15.02 -1.99 22.51
CA ARG A 281 15.50 -2.94 21.48
C ARG A 281 14.42 -3.93 21.05
N THR A 282 13.60 -4.40 21.99
CA THR A 282 12.47 -5.30 21.69
C THR A 282 11.42 -4.59 20.85
N LEU A 283 11.10 -3.34 21.18
CA LEU A 283 10.19 -2.50 20.43
C LEU A 283 10.72 -2.27 19.01
N LEU A 284 11.97 -1.80 18.88
CA LEU A 284 12.59 -1.56 17.58
C LEU A 284 12.70 -2.84 16.75
N GLY A 285 13.00 -3.98 17.38
CA GLY A 285 13.02 -5.28 16.72
C GLY A 285 11.68 -5.69 16.12
N ALA A 286 10.56 -5.26 16.70
CA ALA A 286 9.23 -5.48 16.14
C ALA A 286 8.97 -4.64 14.89
N PHE A 287 9.62 -3.49 14.78
CA PHE A 287 9.59 -2.63 13.59
C PHE A 287 10.72 -2.96 12.61
N GLU A 288 11.31 -4.16 12.73
CA GLU A 288 12.37 -4.70 11.86
C GLU A 288 13.72 -3.95 11.94
N PHE A 289 13.98 -3.25 13.04
CA PHE A 289 15.30 -2.72 13.34
C PHE A 289 16.04 -3.66 14.28
N SER A 290 17.21 -4.15 13.88
CA SER A 290 17.96 -5.13 14.68
C SER A 290 19.47 -4.90 14.61
N GLY A 291 20.21 -5.38 15.63
CA GLY A 291 21.65 -5.27 15.68
C GLY A 291 22.14 -3.82 15.68
N GLU A 292 23.04 -3.49 14.76
CA GLU A 292 23.63 -2.16 14.61
C GLU A 292 22.70 -1.14 13.93
N ASP A 293 21.64 -1.58 13.26
CA ASP A 293 20.72 -0.70 12.57
C ASP A 293 20.04 0.30 13.52
N VAL A 294 19.83 -0.06 14.78
CA VAL A 294 19.21 0.80 15.80
C VAL A 294 20.02 2.07 16.10
N PHE A 295 21.31 2.07 15.80
CA PHE A 295 22.20 3.21 16.02
C PHE A 295 22.40 4.09 14.78
N LYS A 296 21.79 3.74 13.63
CA LYS A 296 21.79 4.58 12.44
C LYS A 296 21.08 5.92 12.73
N LYS A 297 21.60 7.01 12.18
CA LYS A 297 20.95 8.31 12.27
C LYS A 297 19.70 8.34 11.39
N ILE A 298 18.66 9.01 11.87
CA ILE A 298 17.38 9.11 11.14
C ILE A 298 17.55 9.76 9.78
N LYS A 299 18.46 10.71 9.61
CA LYS A 299 18.76 11.32 8.31
C LYS A 299 19.23 10.33 7.26
N ASP A 300 19.96 9.29 7.67
CA ASP A 300 20.59 8.29 6.79
C ASP A 300 19.63 7.12 6.44
N LEU A 301 18.42 7.13 7.02
CA LEU A 301 17.41 6.13 6.77
C LEU A 301 16.70 6.33 5.44
N SER A 302 16.30 5.23 4.82
CA SER A 302 15.36 5.24 3.70
C SER A 302 14.00 5.84 4.11
N GLY A 303 13.19 6.26 3.13
CA GLY A 303 11.84 6.76 3.40
C GLY A 303 11.00 5.76 4.21
N GLY A 304 11.07 4.48 3.86
CA GLY A 304 10.34 3.42 4.54
C GLY A 304 10.78 3.18 5.97
N GLU A 305 12.09 3.26 6.26
CA GLU A 305 12.60 3.16 7.61
C GLU A 305 12.14 4.34 8.48
N LYS A 306 12.15 5.56 7.95
CA LYS A 306 11.62 6.76 8.62
C LYS A 306 10.15 6.62 9.00
N VAL A 307 9.33 6.11 8.09
CA VAL A 307 7.91 5.82 8.35
C VAL A 307 7.75 4.82 9.49
N ARG A 308 8.53 3.74 9.51
CA ARG A 308 8.49 2.73 10.59
C ARG A 308 8.88 3.31 11.95
N VAL A 309 9.91 4.17 12.02
CA VAL A 309 10.30 4.87 13.26
C VAL A 309 9.19 5.81 13.74
N SER A 310 8.60 6.60 12.83
CA SER A 310 7.49 7.51 13.15
C SER A 310 6.28 6.75 13.70
N LEU A 311 5.88 5.67 13.03
CA LEU A 311 4.77 4.82 13.50
C LEU A 311 5.08 4.14 14.84
N CYS A 312 6.34 3.72 15.06
CA CYS A 312 6.80 3.20 16.34
C CYS A 312 6.56 4.19 17.47
N LYS A 313 6.92 5.47 17.30
CA LYS A 313 6.65 6.55 18.26
C LYS A 313 5.16 6.73 18.52
N ILE A 314 4.37 6.84 17.46
CA ILE A 314 2.93 7.12 17.56
C ILE A 314 2.20 5.97 18.27
N LEU A 315 2.40 4.73 17.84
CA LEU A 315 1.69 3.58 18.38
C LEU A 315 2.06 3.28 19.83
N ASN A 316 3.30 3.59 20.23
CA ASN A 316 3.75 3.35 21.59
C ASN A 316 3.19 4.35 22.60
N LYS A 317 2.64 5.51 22.14
CA LYS A 317 1.80 6.42 22.96
C LYS A 317 0.42 5.83 23.25
N LYS A 318 0.11 4.67 22.69
CA LYS A 318 -1.14 3.91 22.84
C LYS A 318 -2.40 4.76 22.62
N PRO A 319 -2.49 5.52 21.52
CA PRO A 319 -3.68 6.30 21.19
C PRO A 319 -4.89 5.38 21.04
N ASN A 320 -6.11 5.90 21.18
CA ASN A 320 -7.35 5.18 20.87
C ASN A 320 -7.95 5.54 19.50
N VAL A 321 -7.42 6.60 18.88
CA VAL A 321 -7.74 7.01 17.50
C VAL A 321 -6.44 7.23 16.75
N LEU A 322 -6.28 6.56 15.60
CA LEU A 322 -5.19 6.79 14.67
C LEU A 322 -5.70 7.59 13.47
N ILE A 323 -5.05 8.69 13.18
CA ILE A 323 -5.25 9.48 11.96
C ILE A 323 -3.98 9.36 11.12
N LEU A 324 -4.11 8.82 9.89
CA LEU A 324 -2.97 8.49 9.05
C LEU A 324 -3.11 9.17 7.69
N ASP A 325 -2.10 9.93 7.29
CA ASP A 325 -2.03 10.59 5.97
C ASP A 325 -0.99 9.89 5.11
N GLU A 326 -1.45 9.08 4.14
CA GLU A 326 -0.64 8.31 3.19
C GLU A 326 0.49 7.48 3.84
N PRO A 327 0.18 6.57 4.78
CA PRO A 327 1.21 5.88 5.58
C PRO A 327 2.05 4.86 4.79
N THR A 328 1.66 4.53 3.56
CA THR A 328 2.37 3.57 2.70
C THR A 328 3.12 4.20 1.54
N ASN A 329 3.13 5.54 1.44
CA ASN A 329 3.89 6.23 0.40
C ASN A 329 5.40 5.97 0.56
N HIS A 330 6.07 5.76 -0.57
CA HIS A 330 7.52 5.49 -0.65
C HIS A 330 7.98 4.22 0.07
N LEU A 331 7.06 3.31 0.40
CA LEU A 331 7.40 2.02 0.99
C LEU A 331 7.56 0.95 -0.08
N ASP A 332 8.54 0.08 0.13
CA ASP A 332 8.64 -1.19 -0.57
C ASP A 332 7.52 -2.16 -0.15
N ILE A 333 7.38 -3.25 -0.85
CA ILE A 333 6.32 -4.24 -0.60
C ILE A 333 6.40 -4.79 0.84
N ILE A 334 7.61 -5.00 1.37
CA ILE A 334 7.82 -5.54 2.72
C ILE A 334 7.35 -4.51 3.77
N GLY A 335 7.71 -3.25 3.60
CA GLY A 335 7.27 -2.16 4.46
C GLY A 335 5.75 -1.99 4.46
N LYS A 336 5.11 -2.08 3.28
CA LYS A 336 3.65 -2.06 3.15
C LYS A 336 2.99 -3.22 3.90
N ASP A 337 3.52 -4.45 3.77
CA ASP A 337 3.03 -5.63 4.49
C ASP A 337 3.15 -5.46 6.01
N THR A 338 4.25 -4.87 6.47
CA THR A 338 4.48 -4.64 7.91
C THR A 338 3.46 -3.66 8.47
N ILE A 339 3.25 -2.51 7.80
CA ILE A 339 2.25 -1.51 8.22
C ILE A 339 0.84 -2.10 8.18
N GLU A 340 0.49 -2.84 7.14
CA GLU A 340 -0.82 -3.48 7.03
C GLU A 340 -1.10 -4.42 8.21
N ARG A 341 -0.14 -5.29 8.56
CA ARG A 341 -0.28 -6.19 9.71
C ARG A 341 -0.44 -5.41 11.02
N MET A 342 0.33 -4.32 11.19
CA MET A 342 0.23 -3.45 12.37
C MET A 342 -1.16 -2.84 12.48
N LEU A 343 -1.65 -2.21 11.41
CA LEU A 343 -2.96 -1.56 11.40
C LEU A 343 -4.10 -2.57 11.53
N THR A 344 -3.96 -3.77 10.96
CA THR A 344 -4.95 -4.84 11.11
C THR A 344 -5.02 -5.33 12.56
N SER A 345 -3.89 -5.43 13.26
CA SER A 345 -3.84 -5.85 14.67
C SER A 345 -4.26 -4.77 15.66
N TYR A 346 -4.26 -3.50 15.26
CA TYR A 346 -4.63 -2.37 16.10
C TYR A 346 -6.11 -2.42 16.47
N LYS A 347 -6.44 -2.24 17.77
CA LYS A 347 -7.80 -2.38 18.30
C LYS A 347 -8.56 -1.06 18.46
N GLY A 348 -7.95 0.06 18.16
CA GLY A 348 -8.60 1.38 18.20
C GLY A 348 -9.32 1.75 16.91
N THR A 349 -9.78 2.99 16.85
CA THR A 349 -10.41 3.60 15.68
C THR A 349 -9.35 4.09 14.71
N ILE A 350 -9.55 3.92 13.41
CA ILE A 350 -8.63 4.36 12.36
C ILE A 350 -9.35 5.30 11.40
N ILE A 351 -8.75 6.44 11.11
CA ILE A 351 -9.13 7.34 10.03
C ILE A 351 -7.90 7.46 9.12
N MET A 352 -7.99 7.03 7.87
CA MET A 352 -6.84 6.92 7.00
C MET A 352 -7.12 7.48 5.61
N VAL A 353 -6.23 8.34 5.13
CA VAL A 353 -6.11 8.70 3.71
C VAL A 353 -5.08 7.77 3.08
N SER A 354 -5.43 7.09 2.01
CA SER A 354 -4.47 6.28 1.26
C SER A 354 -4.89 6.08 -0.19
N HIS A 355 -3.90 5.93 -1.07
CA HIS A 355 -4.05 5.46 -2.45
C HIS A 355 -3.71 3.97 -2.60
N ASP A 356 -3.22 3.33 -1.54
CA ASP A 356 -2.94 1.90 -1.52
C ASP A 356 -4.26 1.12 -1.36
N ARG A 357 -4.77 0.64 -2.49
CA ARG A 357 -6.02 -0.12 -2.57
C ARG A 357 -5.98 -1.41 -1.73
N TYR A 358 -4.81 -2.03 -1.65
CA TYR A 358 -4.62 -3.26 -0.89
C TYR A 358 -4.73 -3.00 0.62
N LEU A 359 -4.12 -1.92 1.09
CA LEU A 359 -4.24 -1.47 2.47
C LEU A 359 -5.68 -1.09 2.82
N ILE A 360 -6.34 -0.30 1.99
CA ILE A 360 -7.75 0.10 2.20
C ILE A 360 -8.65 -1.14 2.28
N LYS A 361 -8.48 -2.09 1.35
CA LYS A 361 -9.25 -3.33 1.30
C LYS A 361 -9.14 -4.17 2.58
N ASN A 362 -7.94 -4.28 3.15
CA ASN A 362 -7.67 -5.18 4.27
C ASN A 362 -7.87 -4.51 5.65
N VAL A 363 -7.78 -3.18 5.72
CA VAL A 363 -7.86 -2.44 6.98
C VAL A 363 -9.20 -1.74 7.16
N CYS A 364 -9.77 -1.14 6.11
CA CYS A 364 -10.95 -0.28 6.22
C CYS A 364 -12.26 -1.06 6.07
N ASN A 365 -13.22 -0.76 6.96
CA ASN A 365 -14.59 -1.30 6.90
C ASN A 365 -15.62 -0.27 6.45
N ARG A 366 -15.25 1.01 6.38
CA ARG A 366 -16.07 2.14 5.90
C ARG A 366 -15.25 3.03 4.98
N LEU A 367 -15.91 3.69 4.04
CA LEU A 367 -15.26 4.58 3.08
C LEU A 367 -15.93 5.95 3.04
N LEU A 368 -15.12 6.99 3.01
CA LEU A 368 -15.51 8.35 2.67
C LEU A 368 -14.93 8.68 1.29
N VAL A 369 -15.80 8.75 0.30
CA VAL A 369 -15.41 9.06 -1.08
C VAL A 369 -15.61 10.54 -1.33
N MET A 370 -14.54 11.24 -1.74
CA MET A 370 -14.56 12.67 -2.06
C MET A 370 -14.48 12.85 -3.58
N GLU A 371 -15.55 13.35 -4.19
CA GLU A 371 -15.64 13.59 -5.63
C GLU A 371 -16.37 14.90 -5.91
N GLY A 372 -15.88 15.69 -6.89
CA GLY A 372 -16.56 16.89 -7.37
C GLY A 372 -16.90 17.94 -6.31
N GLY A 373 -16.15 17.98 -5.20
CA GLY A 373 -16.40 18.89 -4.07
C GLY A 373 -17.47 18.39 -3.07
N ILE A 374 -17.96 17.16 -3.25
CA ILE A 374 -18.95 16.52 -2.37
C ILE A 374 -18.31 15.28 -1.74
N SER A 375 -18.78 14.88 -0.57
CA SER A 375 -18.37 13.65 0.07
C SER A 375 -19.55 12.71 0.26
N THR A 376 -19.32 11.42 0.02
CA THR A 376 -20.29 10.36 0.26
C THR A 376 -19.70 9.32 1.21
N LEU A 377 -20.40 9.05 2.31
CA LEU A 377 -20.00 8.04 3.28
C LEU A 377 -20.66 6.69 2.93
N TYR A 378 -19.83 5.67 2.80
CA TYR A 378 -20.25 4.29 2.60
C TYR A 378 -19.96 3.46 3.84
N ASN A 379 -20.98 2.74 4.35
CA ASN A 379 -20.89 1.89 5.53
C ASN A 379 -20.46 0.45 5.17
N TYR A 380 -19.59 0.32 4.19
CA TYR A 380 -19.02 -0.95 3.73
C TYR A 380 -17.60 -0.75 3.20
N GLY A 381 -16.86 -1.88 3.08
CA GLY A 381 -15.46 -1.86 2.69
C GLY A 381 -15.24 -1.71 1.18
N TYR A 382 -13.96 -1.68 0.79
CA TYR A 382 -13.52 -1.36 -0.57
C TYR A 382 -14.00 -2.35 -1.64
N ASN A 383 -14.06 -3.65 -1.33
CA ASN A 383 -14.54 -4.66 -2.30
C ASN A 383 -16.00 -4.40 -2.72
N GLU A 384 -16.87 -4.19 -1.74
CA GLU A 384 -18.28 -3.93 -1.98
C GLU A 384 -18.49 -2.59 -2.70
N TYR A 385 -17.67 -1.58 -2.39
CA TYR A 385 -17.64 -0.32 -3.12
C TYR A 385 -17.33 -0.53 -4.61
N LEU A 386 -16.29 -1.30 -4.93
CA LEU A 386 -15.91 -1.61 -6.31
C LEU A 386 -17.02 -2.35 -7.07
N GLU A 387 -17.65 -3.35 -6.45
CA GLU A 387 -18.72 -4.11 -7.07
C GLU A 387 -19.92 -3.21 -7.39
N LYS A 388 -20.35 -2.38 -6.44
CA LYS A 388 -21.47 -1.45 -6.64
C LYS A 388 -21.18 -0.38 -7.69
N THR A 389 -19.96 0.15 -7.70
CA THR A 389 -19.54 1.15 -8.69
C THR A 389 -19.50 0.56 -10.10
N ARG A 390 -18.96 -0.65 -10.27
CA ARG A 390 -18.98 -1.37 -11.56
C ARG A 390 -20.40 -1.63 -12.05
N PHE A 391 -21.29 -2.08 -11.17
CA PHE A 391 -22.69 -2.33 -11.51
C PHE A 391 -23.41 -1.05 -11.96
N ASN A 392 -23.20 0.07 -11.27
CA ASN A 392 -23.78 1.35 -11.62
C ASN A 392 -23.27 1.88 -12.98
N ASN A 393 -21.98 1.71 -13.25
CA ASN A 393 -21.39 2.11 -14.54
C ASN A 393 -21.94 1.26 -15.71
N MET A 394 -22.06 -0.06 -15.55
CA MET A 394 -22.68 -0.93 -16.55
C MET A 394 -24.16 -0.58 -16.81
N SER A 395 -24.88 -0.19 -15.79
CA SER A 395 -26.30 0.21 -15.89
C SER A 395 -26.44 1.56 -16.63
N ASN A 396 -25.51 2.49 -16.42
CA ASN A 396 -25.49 3.78 -17.11
C ASN A 396 -25.07 3.65 -18.58
N ASP A 397 -24.08 2.82 -18.89
CA ASP A 397 -23.67 2.54 -20.28
C ASP A 397 -24.79 1.88 -21.09
N ASN A 398 -25.59 1.02 -20.49
CA ASN A 398 -26.76 0.43 -21.12
C ASN A 398 -27.87 1.47 -21.37
N LYS A 399 -28.10 2.41 -20.45
CA LYS A 399 -29.03 3.51 -20.66
C LYS A 399 -28.61 4.43 -21.80
N VAL A 400 -27.33 4.81 -21.85
CA VAL A 400 -26.77 5.65 -22.93
C VAL A 400 -26.82 4.94 -24.27
N LYS A 401 -26.60 3.62 -24.33
CA LYS A 401 -26.76 2.84 -25.57
C LYS A 401 -28.21 2.76 -26.04
N ILE A 402 -29.17 2.65 -25.10
CA ILE A 402 -30.60 2.63 -25.42
C ILE A 402 -31.08 4.02 -25.92
N GLU A 403 -30.61 5.10 -25.31
CA GLU A 403 -30.95 6.47 -25.78
C GLU A 403 -30.34 6.78 -27.14
N LYS A 404 -29.08 6.40 -27.40
CA LYS A 404 -28.46 6.52 -28.72
C LYS A 404 -29.16 5.68 -29.79
N LYS A 405 -29.67 4.48 -29.49
CA LYS A 405 -30.49 3.69 -30.40
C LYS A 405 -31.83 4.36 -30.69
N LYS A 406 -32.51 4.91 -29.69
CA LYS A 406 -33.78 5.65 -29.90
C LYS A 406 -33.60 6.91 -30.71
N SER A 407 -32.48 7.63 -30.57
CA SER A 407 -32.22 8.83 -31.37
C SER A 407 -31.87 8.53 -32.85
N THR A 408 -31.25 7.36 -33.13
CA THR A 408 -30.95 6.93 -34.50
C THR A 408 -32.18 6.39 -35.21
N ASP A 409 -33.08 5.71 -34.52
CA ASP A 409 -34.34 5.25 -35.11
C ASP A 409 -35.33 6.39 -35.38
N CYS A 410 -35.24 7.52 -34.67
CA CYS A 410 -36.08 8.70 -34.88
C CYS A 410 -35.67 9.54 -36.13
N LEU A 411 -34.41 9.36 -36.60
CA LEU A 411 -33.89 10.09 -37.79
C LEU A 411 -34.13 9.35 -39.12
N LEU A 412 -34.62 8.10 -39.07
CA LEU A 412 -34.90 7.32 -40.28
C LEU A 412 -36.32 7.49 -40.85
N TYR A 413 -37.19 8.30 -40.20
CA TYR A 413 -38.61 8.49 -40.63
C TYR A 413 -38.97 9.87 -41.16
N THR A 414 -38.00 10.72 -41.53
CA THR A 414 -38.29 12.02 -42.12
C THR A 414 -37.46 12.29 -43.39
N SER A 415 -37.65 11.47 -44.41
CA SER A 415 -37.40 11.92 -45.79
C SER A 415 -38.70 11.78 -46.57
N PRO A 416 -39.30 12.88 -47.06
CA PRO A 416 -40.48 12.76 -47.93
C PRO A 416 -40.09 12.12 -49.25
N SER A 417 -40.91 11.15 -49.66
CA SER A 417 -40.79 10.49 -50.94
C SER A 417 -41.04 11.50 -52.09
N PRO A 418 -40.21 11.54 -53.14
CA PRO A 418 -40.49 12.42 -54.33
C PRO A 418 -41.41 11.68 -55.26
N ARG A 419 -42.68 11.65 -54.93
CA ARG A 419 -43.79 11.34 -55.89
C ARG A 419 -45.05 12.00 -55.35
N ASP A 420 -45.30 13.19 -55.83
CA ASP A 420 -46.64 13.78 -56.03
C ASP A 420 -46.43 15.19 -56.56
N THR A 421 -46.10 15.22 -57.86
CA THR A 421 -46.34 16.37 -58.71
C THR A 421 -46.94 15.81 -59.99
N GLU A 422 -48.31 15.85 -60.06
CA GLU A 422 -49.14 16.15 -61.20
C GLU A 422 -50.45 16.67 -60.64
#